data_8876f5a9a9e7289f9905c94285fc8182
#
_entry.id   8876f5a9a9e7289f9905c94285fc8182
#
_cell.length_a   1.000
_cell.length_b   1.000
_cell.length_c   1.000
_cell.angle_alpha   90.00
_cell.angle_beta   90.00
_cell.angle_gamma   90.00
#
_symmetry.space_group_name_H-M   'P 1'
#
loop_
_entity.id
_entity.type
_entity.pdbx_description
1 polymer ?
#
loop_
_entity_poly.entity_id
_entity_poly.type
_entity_poly.pdbx_seq_one_letter_code
_entity_poly.pdbx_strand_id
1 'polypeptide(L)'
;MNQTLVQHLREKEQRMKEIRRYLHENPELSFEENETSKYIANFYKDKDCLVETNVGPNGIKVTIAGKHPGKTIAIRADFDALPIKEETELPYASKNEGVMHACGHDAHTAYMLIL
;
A
#
# COMPACT_ATOMS: atom_id res chain seq x y z
N MET A 1 -0.55 9.73 21.69
CA MET A 1 -0.91 9.96 20.27
C MET A 1 -1.84 11.15 20.19
N ASN A 2 -1.65 12.01 19.23
CA ASN A 2 -2.49 13.20 19.03
C ASN A 2 -3.91 12.78 18.65
N GLN A 3 -4.94 13.19 19.43
CA GLN A 3 -6.34 12.85 19.17
C GLN A 3 -6.83 13.35 17.80
N THR A 4 -6.33 14.51 17.33
CA THR A 4 -6.64 15.04 16.00
C THR A 4 -6.15 14.12 14.87
N LEU A 5 -4.94 13.56 15.00
CA LEU A 5 -4.42 12.58 14.03
C LEU A 5 -5.27 11.32 14.02
N VAL A 6 -5.61 10.79 15.18
CA VAL A 6 -6.48 9.60 15.30
C VAL A 6 -7.85 9.84 14.64
N GLN A 7 -8.43 11.02 14.83
CA GLN A 7 -9.69 11.38 14.21
C GLN A 7 -9.59 11.43 12.68
N HIS A 8 -8.55 12.08 12.14
CA HIS A 8 -8.31 12.13 10.70
C HIS A 8 -8.13 10.73 10.09
N LEU A 9 -7.43 9.84 10.79
CA LEU A 9 -7.25 8.46 10.35
C LEU A 9 -8.58 7.69 10.36
N ARG A 10 -9.43 7.91 11.37
CA ARG A 10 -10.78 7.28 11.42
C ARG A 10 -11.66 7.74 10.27
N GLU A 11 -11.61 9.01 9.90
CA GLU A 11 -12.35 9.56 8.75
C GLU A 11 -11.92 8.90 7.42
N LYS A 12 -10.69 8.40 7.36
CA LYS A 12 -10.13 7.71 6.18
C LYS A 12 -10.26 6.19 6.22
N GLU A 13 -10.86 5.62 7.28
CA GLU A 13 -10.93 4.17 7.48
C GLU A 13 -11.59 3.45 6.29
N GLN A 14 -12.68 3.99 5.75
CA GLN A 14 -13.35 3.40 4.61
C GLN A 14 -12.45 3.37 3.37
N ARG A 15 -11.73 4.44 3.10
CA ARG A 15 -10.77 4.51 2.00
C ARG A 15 -9.63 3.51 2.17
N MET A 16 -9.15 3.34 3.39
CA MET A 16 -8.12 2.35 3.72
C MET A 16 -8.61 0.92 3.42
N LYS A 17 -9.84 0.59 3.80
CA LYS A 17 -10.47 -0.71 3.52
C LYS A 17 -10.59 -0.97 2.02
N GLU A 18 -10.98 0.04 1.24
CA GLU A 18 -11.07 -0.06 -0.21
C GLU A 18 -9.71 -0.36 -0.84
N ILE A 19 -8.67 0.36 -0.42
CA ILE A 19 -7.30 0.14 -0.89
C ILE A 19 -6.83 -1.28 -0.54
N ARG A 20 -7.01 -1.68 0.71
CA ARG A 20 -6.63 -3.02 1.18
C ARG A 20 -7.31 -4.12 0.36
N ARG A 21 -8.61 -4.00 0.12
CA ARG A 21 -9.37 -4.98 -0.65
C ARG A 21 -8.96 -5.02 -2.11
N TYR A 22 -8.66 -3.87 -2.71
CA TYR A 22 -8.12 -3.81 -4.06
C TYR A 22 -6.78 -4.56 -4.17
N LEU A 23 -5.86 -4.30 -3.25
CA LEU A 23 -4.57 -5.00 -3.20
C LEU A 23 -4.75 -6.50 -2.97
N HIS A 24 -5.68 -6.88 -2.10
CA HIS A 24 -5.98 -8.28 -1.80
C HIS A 24 -6.55 -9.04 -3.01
N GLU A 25 -7.40 -8.38 -3.79
CA GLU A 25 -7.96 -8.96 -5.02
C GLU A 25 -6.94 -9.08 -6.15
N ASN A 26 -5.90 -8.25 -6.15
CA ASN A 26 -4.92 -8.14 -7.23
C ASN A 26 -3.49 -8.41 -6.74
N PRO A 27 -3.24 -9.58 -6.11
CA PRO A 27 -1.93 -9.88 -5.54
C PRO A 27 -0.91 -10.22 -6.63
N GLU A 28 0.32 -9.80 -6.42
CA GLU A 28 1.45 -10.11 -7.31
C GLU A 28 2.62 -10.64 -6.49
N LEU A 29 3.35 -11.60 -7.03
CA LEU A 29 4.51 -12.21 -6.38
C LEU A 29 5.70 -11.25 -6.30
N SER A 30 6.61 -11.55 -5.38
CA SER A 30 7.87 -10.83 -5.21
C SER A 30 8.62 -10.70 -6.54
N PHE A 31 9.08 -9.51 -6.87
CA PHE A 31 9.72 -9.09 -8.12
C PHE A 31 8.80 -9.06 -9.37
N GLU A 32 7.53 -9.37 -9.21
CA GLU A 32 6.53 -9.33 -10.28
C GLU A 32 5.42 -8.31 -10.01
N GLU A 33 5.61 -7.40 -9.02
CA GLU A 33 4.61 -6.45 -8.54
C GLU A 33 4.44 -5.23 -9.47
N ASN A 34 4.22 -5.47 -10.75
CA ASN A 34 4.18 -4.41 -11.76
C ASN A 34 2.94 -3.53 -11.65
N GLU A 35 1.76 -4.13 -11.53
CA GLU A 35 0.51 -3.37 -11.42
C GLU A 35 0.31 -2.78 -10.02
N THR A 36 0.77 -3.49 -8.98
CA THR A 36 0.76 -2.97 -7.60
C THR A 36 1.64 -1.72 -7.49
N SER A 37 2.82 -1.74 -8.07
CA SER A 37 3.73 -0.59 -8.13
C SER A 37 3.07 0.61 -8.84
N LYS A 38 2.43 0.39 -9.97
CA LYS A 38 1.69 1.43 -10.70
C LYS A 38 0.52 1.99 -9.88
N TYR A 39 -0.22 1.13 -9.22
CA TYR A 39 -1.33 1.52 -8.36
C TYR A 39 -0.87 2.47 -7.24
N ILE A 40 0.22 2.12 -6.55
CA ILE A 40 0.81 2.93 -5.48
C ILE A 40 1.31 4.27 -6.03
N ALA A 41 2.04 4.27 -7.15
CA ALA A 41 2.52 5.49 -7.79
C ALA A 41 1.37 6.42 -8.18
N ASN A 42 0.29 5.88 -8.75
CA ASN A 42 -0.92 6.63 -9.10
C ASN A 42 -1.63 7.21 -7.88
N PHE A 43 -1.60 6.54 -6.75
CA PHE A 43 -2.19 7.07 -5.51
C PHE A 43 -1.57 8.40 -5.09
N TYR A 44 -0.27 8.56 -5.31
CA TYR A 44 0.48 9.78 -4.93
C TYR A 44 0.59 10.84 -6.02
N LYS A 45 0.16 10.55 -7.24
CA LYS A 45 0.44 11.38 -8.42
C LYS A 45 -0.13 12.81 -8.31
N ASP A 46 -1.26 13.00 -7.63
CA ASP A 46 -1.92 14.30 -7.45
C ASP A 46 -1.62 14.94 -6.09
N LYS A 47 -0.66 14.40 -5.34
CA LYS A 47 -0.28 14.88 -4.03
C LYS A 47 1.01 15.68 -4.09
N ASP A 48 1.18 16.60 -3.16
CA ASP A 48 2.39 17.41 -3.03
C ASP A 48 3.54 16.58 -2.43
N CYS A 49 4.16 15.78 -3.28
CA CYS A 49 5.26 14.89 -2.92
C CYS A 49 6.09 14.52 -4.14
N LEU A 50 7.31 14.05 -3.91
CA LEU A 50 8.16 13.47 -4.95
C LEU A 50 7.97 11.97 -4.97
N VAL A 51 7.60 11.41 -6.12
CA VAL A 51 7.44 9.97 -6.33
C VAL A 51 8.55 9.45 -7.24
N GLU A 52 9.33 8.51 -6.73
CA GLU A 52 10.36 7.81 -7.48
C GLU A 52 9.94 6.35 -7.67
N THR A 53 9.85 5.92 -8.92
CA THR A 53 9.49 4.53 -9.29
C THR A 53 10.71 3.72 -9.64
N ASN A 54 10.57 2.39 -9.73
CA ASN A 54 11.66 1.46 -10.05
C ASN A 54 12.87 1.60 -9.13
N VAL A 55 12.62 1.84 -7.86
CA VAL A 55 13.63 1.79 -6.81
C VAL A 55 13.92 0.32 -6.52
N GLY A 56 15.06 -0.19 -6.99
CA GLY A 56 15.20 -1.62 -7.24
C GLY A 56 14.29 -2.04 -8.42
N PRO A 57 13.83 -3.28 -8.51
CA PRO A 57 12.98 -3.72 -9.62
C PRO A 57 11.61 -3.01 -9.67
N ASN A 58 10.89 -2.95 -8.56
CA ASN A 58 9.49 -2.47 -8.52
C ASN A 58 9.18 -1.52 -7.36
N GLY A 59 10.17 -1.14 -6.56
CA GLY A 59 9.95 -0.32 -5.36
C GLY A 59 9.51 1.10 -5.69
N ILE A 60 8.80 1.69 -4.76
CA ILE A 60 8.34 3.09 -4.80
C ILE A 60 8.94 3.83 -3.61
N LYS A 61 9.53 4.98 -3.87
CA LYS A 61 9.96 5.91 -2.83
C LYS A 61 9.21 7.22 -2.95
N VAL A 62 8.52 7.59 -1.90
CA VAL A 62 7.78 8.85 -1.82
C VAL A 62 8.45 9.75 -0.80
N THR A 63 8.77 10.97 -1.19
CA THR A 63 9.37 11.97 -0.30
C THR A 63 8.38 13.12 -0.10
N ILE A 64 7.98 13.34 1.15
CA ILE A 64 7.07 14.39 1.56
C ILE A 64 7.87 15.42 2.36
N ALA A 65 7.92 16.65 1.88
CA ALA A 65 8.60 17.72 2.58
C ALA A 65 7.77 18.20 3.78
N GLY A 66 8.39 18.25 4.96
CA GLY A 66 7.78 18.83 6.14
C GLY A 66 7.69 20.35 6.05
N LYS A 67 6.79 20.95 6.83
CA LYS A 67 6.60 22.41 6.87
C LYS A 67 7.78 23.16 7.51
N HIS A 68 8.56 22.49 8.33
CA HIS A 68 9.65 23.08 9.10
C HIS A 68 10.92 22.21 8.98
N PRO A 69 12.11 22.82 9.10
CA PRO A 69 13.37 22.06 9.17
C PRO A 69 13.35 21.07 10.32
N GLY A 70 13.90 19.87 10.09
CA GLY A 70 13.94 18.83 11.11
C GLY A 70 14.55 17.54 10.58
N LYS A 71 14.36 16.48 11.35
CA LYS A 71 14.85 15.15 10.99
C LYS A 71 13.97 14.51 9.93
N THR A 72 14.55 13.61 9.15
CA THR A 72 13.84 12.76 8.19
C THR A 72 13.46 11.44 8.86
N ILE A 73 12.21 11.04 8.72
CA ILE A 73 11.70 9.74 9.16
C ILE A 73 11.39 8.93 7.90
N ALA A 74 11.80 7.66 7.88
CA ALA A 74 11.43 6.73 6.83
C ALA A 74 10.47 5.67 7.38
N ILE A 75 9.41 5.38 6.64
CA ILE A 75 8.44 4.32 6.93
C ILE A 75 8.48 3.37 5.75
N ARG A 76 8.46 2.05 6.04
CA ARG A 76 8.51 1.00 5.00
C ARG A 76 7.34 0.05 5.13
N ALA A 77 6.78 -0.34 3.99
CA ALA A 77 5.88 -1.48 3.86
C ALA A 77 6.25 -2.28 2.62
N ASP A 78 6.11 -3.58 2.70
CA ASP A 78 6.24 -4.48 1.55
C ASP A 78 4.87 -4.67 0.90
N PHE A 79 4.83 -4.96 -0.40
CA PHE A 79 3.57 -5.13 -1.10
C PHE A 79 3.50 -6.38 -2.00
N ASP A 80 4.44 -7.31 -1.80
CA ASP A 80 4.42 -8.62 -2.46
C ASP A 80 3.44 -9.59 -1.80
N ALA A 81 2.92 -10.50 -2.59
CA ALA A 81 2.05 -11.60 -2.16
C ALA A 81 2.79 -12.94 -2.17
N LEU A 82 2.12 -13.98 -1.76
CA LEU A 82 2.68 -15.33 -1.63
C LEU A 82 2.08 -16.30 -2.65
N PRO A 83 2.84 -17.35 -3.07
CA PRO A 83 2.34 -18.37 -3.98
C PRO A 83 1.44 -19.37 -3.23
N ILE A 84 0.30 -18.89 -2.76
CA ILE A 84 -0.69 -19.63 -1.97
C ILE A 84 -2.04 -19.45 -2.61
N LYS A 85 -2.80 -20.55 -2.76
CA LYS A 85 -4.18 -20.49 -3.21
C LYS A 85 -5.07 -19.98 -2.10
N GLU A 86 -5.86 -18.95 -2.37
CA GLU A 86 -6.84 -18.44 -1.44
C GLU A 86 -8.07 -19.33 -1.35
N GLU A 87 -8.45 -19.69 -0.12
CA GLU A 87 -9.60 -20.57 0.18
C GLU A 87 -10.63 -19.84 1.09
N THR A 88 -10.57 -18.51 1.18
CA THR A 88 -11.42 -17.74 2.09
C THR A 88 -12.86 -17.58 1.58
N GLU A 89 -13.09 -17.69 0.28
CA GLU A 89 -14.39 -17.44 -0.39
C GLU A 89 -14.96 -16.03 -0.12
N LEU A 90 -14.10 -15.06 0.23
CA LEU A 90 -14.49 -13.68 0.47
C LEU A 90 -14.88 -12.97 -0.83
N PRO A 91 -15.78 -11.97 -0.78
CA PRO A 91 -16.16 -11.18 -1.96
C PRO A 91 -14.97 -10.47 -2.65
N TYR A 92 -13.90 -10.22 -1.91
CA TYR A 92 -12.66 -9.59 -2.39
C TYR A 92 -11.48 -10.58 -2.39
N ALA A 93 -11.75 -11.87 -2.54
CA ALA A 93 -10.70 -12.89 -2.68
C ALA A 93 -9.83 -12.63 -3.92
N SER A 94 -8.63 -13.18 -3.91
CA SER A 94 -7.67 -13.05 -5.01
C SER A 94 -8.29 -13.44 -6.36
N LYS A 95 -8.08 -12.59 -7.35
CA LYS A 95 -8.41 -12.85 -8.76
C LYS A 95 -7.24 -13.48 -9.53
N ASN A 96 -6.10 -13.66 -8.87
CA ASN A 96 -4.91 -14.27 -9.42
C ASN A 96 -4.76 -15.68 -8.82
N GLU A 97 -5.15 -16.71 -9.57
CA GLU A 97 -5.14 -18.11 -9.11
C GLU A 97 -3.76 -18.52 -8.62
N GLY A 98 -3.69 -19.09 -7.42
CA GLY A 98 -2.44 -19.53 -6.80
C GLY A 98 -1.58 -18.45 -6.18
N VAL A 99 -2.06 -17.21 -6.12
CA VAL A 99 -1.37 -16.09 -5.47
C VAL A 99 -2.31 -15.40 -4.49
N MET A 100 -1.84 -15.14 -3.27
CA MET A 100 -2.65 -14.54 -2.21
C MET A 100 -1.82 -13.63 -1.31
N HIS A 101 -2.40 -12.52 -0.88
CA HIS A 101 -1.89 -11.77 0.26
C HIS A 101 -2.21 -12.50 1.57
N ALA A 102 -1.37 -13.47 1.92
CA ALA A 102 -1.58 -14.32 3.09
C ALA A 102 -0.74 -13.91 4.32
N CYS A 103 0.08 -12.87 4.20
CA CYS A 103 0.93 -12.37 5.29
C CYS A 103 0.42 -11.05 5.90
N GLY A 104 -0.31 -10.24 5.13
CA GLY A 104 -0.80 -8.92 5.58
C GLY A 104 -0.14 -7.73 4.92
N HIS A 105 0.69 -7.92 3.90
CA HIS A 105 1.34 -6.82 3.17
C HIS A 105 0.32 -5.89 2.49
N ASP A 106 -0.81 -6.38 2.05
CA ASP A 106 -1.95 -5.62 1.56
C ASP A 106 -2.49 -4.63 2.61
N ALA A 107 -2.64 -5.08 3.85
CA ALA A 107 -3.08 -4.22 4.95
C ALA A 107 -2.00 -3.20 5.35
N HIS A 108 -0.75 -3.63 5.45
CA HIS A 108 0.38 -2.74 5.78
C HIS A 108 0.52 -1.63 4.75
N THR A 109 0.46 -1.94 3.47
CA THR A 109 0.50 -0.97 2.39
C THR A 109 -0.70 -0.04 2.43
N ALA A 110 -1.90 -0.56 2.66
CA ALA A 110 -3.12 0.25 2.70
C ALA A 110 -3.08 1.31 3.80
N TYR A 111 -2.69 0.96 5.02
CA TYR A 111 -2.64 1.98 6.06
C TYR A 111 -1.44 2.93 5.92
N MET A 112 -0.35 2.51 5.32
CA MET A 112 0.75 3.41 5.01
C MET A 112 0.36 4.46 3.96
N LEU A 113 -0.43 4.09 2.95
CA LEU A 113 -0.93 5.04 1.95
C LEU A 113 -1.87 6.10 2.55
N ILE A 114 -2.58 5.75 3.63
CA ILE A 114 -3.53 6.65 4.31
C ILE A 114 -2.84 7.58 5.32
N LEU A 115 -1.71 7.17 5.85
CA LEU A 115 -0.96 7.94 6.85
C LEU A 115 -0.43 9.27 6.32
#